data_bcfa0f0834e253cc9d27de449cf5beb2
#
_entry.id   bcfa0f0834e253cc9d27de449cf5beb2
#
_cell.length_a   1.000
_cell.length_b   1.000
_cell.length_c   1.000
_cell.angle_alpha   90.00
_cell.angle_beta   90.00
_cell.angle_gamma   90.00
#
_symmetry.space_group_name_H-M   'P 1'
#
loop_
_entity.id
_entity.type
_entity.pdbx_description
1 polymer ?
#
loop_
_entity_poly.entity_id
_entity_poly.type
_entity_poly.pdbx_seq_one_letter_code
_entity_poly.pdbx_strand_id
1 'polypeptide(L)'
;MTGKGFSLPEILVVMALVGVLAVLLLANFLSAKQLAEERVALAHAQNVSKAAFAYVAEDPSRSVITTNDCTGGYTAGGYIAPSPGSSVSACTVSDSNNDGIPEVSVTSRLGTTYTLP
;
A
#
# COMPACT_ATOMS: atom_id res chain seq x y z
N MET A 1 18.72 10.73 -54.31
CA MET A 1 18.44 9.88 -53.19
C MET A 1 16.97 9.49 -53.12
N THR A 2 16.72 8.31 -53.14
CA THR A 2 15.36 7.84 -53.01
C THR A 2 14.91 7.93 -51.55
N GLY A 3 13.87 8.66 -51.33
CA GLY A 3 13.21 8.63 -50.04
C GLY A 3 12.77 7.23 -49.70
N LYS A 4 13.30 6.71 -48.65
CA LYS A 4 12.94 5.37 -48.20
C LYS A 4 11.90 5.47 -47.10
N GLY A 5 10.65 5.45 -47.50
CA GLY A 5 9.55 5.26 -46.57
C GLY A 5 9.35 3.79 -46.29
N PHE A 6 8.61 3.49 -45.23
CA PHE A 6 8.18 2.13 -44.95
C PHE A 6 7.12 1.68 -45.94
N SER A 7 7.16 0.42 -46.34
CA SER A 7 6.11 -0.19 -47.13
C SER A 7 4.89 -0.47 -46.27
N LEU A 8 3.71 -0.59 -46.88
CA LEU A 8 2.49 -0.95 -46.13
C LEU A 8 2.64 -2.27 -45.37
N PRO A 9 3.19 -3.36 -45.93
CA PRO A 9 3.41 -4.58 -45.19
C PRO A 9 4.32 -4.41 -43.97
N GLU A 10 5.34 -3.58 -44.06
CA GLU A 10 6.24 -3.29 -42.93
C GLU A 10 5.51 -2.58 -41.79
N ILE A 11 4.67 -1.60 -42.12
CA ILE A 11 3.85 -0.89 -41.13
C ILE A 11 2.88 -1.87 -40.43
N LEU A 12 2.25 -2.75 -41.20
CA LEU A 12 1.34 -3.74 -40.65
C LEU A 12 2.03 -4.70 -39.67
N VAL A 13 3.23 -5.14 -40.00
CA VAL A 13 4.03 -6.01 -39.16
C VAL A 13 4.39 -5.28 -37.87
N VAL A 14 4.84 -4.04 -37.95
CA VAL A 14 5.19 -3.22 -36.79
C VAL A 14 3.98 -3.03 -35.87
N MET A 15 2.82 -2.71 -36.44
CA MET A 15 1.58 -2.54 -35.67
C MET A 15 1.15 -3.83 -34.98
N ALA A 16 1.29 -4.98 -35.64
CA ALA A 16 1.00 -6.26 -35.05
C ALA A 16 1.92 -6.59 -33.87
N LEU A 17 3.22 -6.32 -34.03
CA LEU A 17 4.21 -6.53 -32.96
C LEU A 17 3.94 -5.63 -31.76
N VAL A 18 3.64 -4.35 -31.98
CA VAL A 18 3.32 -3.39 -30.92
C VAL A 18 2.05 -3.83 -30.20
N GLY A 19 1.04 -4.31 -30.90
CA GLY A 19 -0.20 -4.80 -30.31
C GLY A 19 0.03 -5.99 -29.38
N VAL A 20 0.84 -6.97 -29.82
CA VAL A 20 1.18 -8.13 -28.99
C VAL A 20 1.95 -7.72 -27.74
N LEU A 21 2.94 -6.86 -27.88
CA LEU A 21 3.72 -6.36 -26.74
C LEU A 21 2.85 -5.57 -25.77
N ALA A 22 1.95 -4.74 -26.25
CA ALA A 22 1.05 -3.95 -25.43
C ALA A 22 0.15 -4.85 -24.54
N VAL A 23 -0.38 -5.93 -25.10
CA VAL A 23 -1.21 -6.87 -24.35
C VAL A 23 -0.42 -7.55 -23.22
N LEU A 24 0.79 -8.00 -23.50
CA LEU A 24 1.65 -8.65 -22.51
C LEU A 24 2.05 -7.69 -21.39
N LEU A 25 2.39 -6.45 -21.74
CA LEU A 25 2.76 -5.42 -20.77
C LEU A 25 1.57 -5.03 -19.87
N LEU A 26 0.38 -4.97 -20.44
CA LEU A 26 -0.80 -4.59 -19.67
C LEU A 26 -1.10 -5.60 -18.55
N ALA A 27 -1.03 -6.89 -18.84
CA ALA A 27 -1.24 -7.93 -17.83
C ALA A 27 -0.22 -7.84 -16.70
N ASN A 28 1.05 -7.65 -17.02
CA ASN A 28 2.11 -7.48 -16.04
C ASN A 28 1.95 -6.20 -15.22
N PHE A 29 1.52 -5.12 -15.85
CA PHE A 29 1.27 -3.85 -15.18
C PHE A 29 0.16 -3.97 -14.13
N LEU A 30 -0.95 -4.64 -14.46
CA LEU A 30 -2.06 -4.83 -13.52
C LEU A 30 -1.62 -5.67 -12.32
N SER A 31 -0.86 -6.74 -12.53
CA SER A 31 -0.31 -7.54 -11.43
C SER A 31 0.64 -6.74 -10.54
N ALA A 32 1.51 -5.94 -11.16
CA ALA A 32 2.44 -5.08 -10.43
C ALA A 32 1.70 -4.01 -9.61
N LYS A 33 0.63 -3.44 -10.16
CA LYS A 33 -0.20 -2.47 -9.45
C LYS A 33 -0.85 -3.08 -8.21
N GLN A 34 -1.43 -4.28 -8.33
CA GLN A 34 -2.03 -4.97 -7.19
C GLN A 34 -0.99 -5.27 -6.10
N LEU A 35 0.18 -5.73 -6.49
CA LEU A 35 1.26 -5.98 -5.54
C LEU A 35 1.73 -4.69 -4.86
N ALA A 36 1.80 -3.59 -5.59
CA ALA A 36 2.16 -2.29 -5.03
C ALA A 36 1.13 -1.82 -3.99
N GLU A 37 -0.16 -1.98 -4.25
CA GLU A 37 -1.22 -1.63 -3.30
C GLU A 37 -1.12 -2.47 -2.01
N GLU A 38 -0.85 -3.77 -2.13
CA GLU A 38 -0.63 -4.64 -0.97
C GLU A 38 0.57 -4.18 -0.14
N ARG A 39 1.67 -3.81 -0.79
CA ARG A 39 2.86 -3.31 -0.11
C ARG A 39 2.62 -1.98 0.57
N VAL A 40 1.82 -1.10 0.00
CA VAL A 40 1.43 0.17 0.63
C VAL A 40 0.63 -0.10 1.89
N ALA A 41 -0.31 -1.04 1.86
CA ALA A 41 -1.07 -1.42 3.04
C ALA A 41 -0.17 -1.97 4.15
N LEU A 42 0.77 -2.85 3.82
CA LEU A 42 1.73 -3.38 4.79
C LEU A 42 2.64 -2.28 5.35
N ALA A 43 3.13 -1.39 4.49
CA ALA A 43 3.96 -0.26 4.91
C ALA A 43 3.20 0.67 5.86
N HIS A 44 1.92 0.92 5.58
CA HIS A 44 1.07 1.71 6.46
C HIS A 44 0.92 1.03 7.83
N ALA A 45 0.68 -0.28 7.87
CA ALA A 45 0.63 -1.03 9.12
C ALA A 45 1.92 -0.88 9.92
N GLN A 46 3.07 -0.97 9.28
CA GLN A 46 4.37 -0.78 9.92
C GLN A 46 4.56 0.64 10.43
N ASN A 47 4.17 1.65 9.66
CA ASN A 47 4.29 3.04 10.05
C ASN A 47 3.42 3.37 11.26
N VAL A 48 2.17 2.90 11.26
CA VAL A 48 1.24 3.08 12.38
C VAL A 48 1.76 2.34 13.61
N SER A 49 2.24 1.12 13.45
CA SER A 49 2.82 0.34 14.56
C SER A 49 4.01 1.06 15.18
N LYS A 50 4.92 1.59 14.37
CA LYS A 50 6.07 2.36 14.87
C LYS A 50 5.65 3.61 15.62
N ALA A 51 4.69 4.36 15.10
CA ALA A 51 4.18 5.56 15.75
C ALA A 51 3.52 5.23 17.10
N ALA A 52 2.71 4.19 17.15
CA ALA A 52 2.06 3.74 18.38
C ALA A 52 3.08 3.25 19.42
N PHE A 53 4.05 2.46 19.00
CA PHE A 53 5.11 1.99 19.88
C PHE A 53 5.96 3.13 20.43
N ALA A 54 6.34 4.08 19.59
CA ALA A 54 7.12 5.23 20.01
C ALA A 54 6.40 6.05 21.07
N TYR A 55 5.09 6.22 20.89
CA TYR A 55 4.25 6.95 21.85
C TYR A 55 4.20 6.25 23.20
N VAL A 56 4.06 4.93 23.24
CA VAL A 56 4.05 4.16 24.47
C VAL A 56 5.42 4.12 25.12
N ALA A 57 6.48 3.99 24.31
CA ALA A 57 7.85 3.91 24.81
C ALA A 57 8.31 5.19 25.49
N GLU A 58 7.78 6.35 25.10
CA GLU A 58 8.06 7.61 25.79
C GLU A 58 7.55 7.62 27.22
N ASP A 59 6.39 7.04 27.46
CA ASP A 59 5.76 6.98 28.76
C ASP A 59 4.95 5.70 28.87
N PRO A 60 5.48 4.67 29.52
CA PRO A 60 4.79 3.38 29.66
C PRO A 60 3.46 3.46 30.44
N SER A 61 3.19 4.54 31.15
CA SER A 61 1.93 4.76 31.84
C SER A 61 0.80 5.16 30.89
N ARG A 62 1.14 5.54 29.65
CA ARG A 62 0.14 5.90 28.65
C ARG A 62 -0.61 4.67 28.19
N SER A 63 -1.91 4.79 28.26
CA SER A 63 -2.80 3.81 27.66
C SER A 63 -2.86 4.09 26.15
N VAL A 64 -2.36 3.17 25.35
CA VAL A 64 -2.51 3.22 23.88
C VAL A 64 -3.93 2.92 23.44
N ILE A 65 -4.78 2.66 24.36
CA ILE A 65 -5.89 1.76 24.27
C ILE A 65 -7.19 2.45 23.86
N THR A 66 -7.12 3.56 23.26
CA THR A 66 -8.27 3.97 22.49
C THR A 66 -8.16 3.28 21.14
N THR A 67 -9.07 2.35 20.87
CA THR A 67 -9.25 1.82 19.53
C THR A 67 -9.36 3.01 18.59
N ASN A 68 -8.32 3.24 17.81
CA ASN A 68 -8.26 4.37 16.89
C ASN A 68 -8.33 3.89 15.47
N ASP A 69 -9.15 4.57 14.68
CA ASP A 69 -9.19 4.38 13.26
C ASP A 69 -7.95 5.03 12.63
N CYS A 70 -7.14 4.23 11.96
CA CYS A 70 -5.94 4.69 11.27
C CYS A 70 -6.06 4.66 9.74
N THR A 71 -7.26 4.49 9.21
CA THR A 71 -7.50 4.38 7.75
C THR A 71 -7.03 5.61 7.00
N GLY A 72 -7.25 6.79 7.53
CA GLY A 72 -6.82 8.06 6.91
C GLY A 72 -5.50 8.61 7.44
N GLY A 73 -4.75 7.81 8.19
CA GLY A 73 -3.53 8.20 8.86
C GLY A 73 -3.66 8.03 10.37
N TYR A 74 -2.55 8.16 11.07
CA TYR A 74 -2.51 7.97 12.52
C TYR A 74 -1.60 9.00 13.17
N THR A 75 -2.02 9.53 14.30
CA THR A 75 -1.21 10.45 15.10
C THR A 75 -1.29 10.06 16.56
N ALA A 76 -0.14 9.86 17.18
CA ALA A 76 0.00 9.61 18.60
C ALA A 76 1.04 10.54 19.18
N GLY A 77 0.59 11.58 19.90
CA GLY A 77 1.48 12.63 20.39
C GLY A 77 2.18 13.34 19.24
N GLY A 78 3.51 13.34 19.25
CA GLY A 78 4.33 13.91 18.17
C GLY A 78 4.64 12.95 17.02
N TYR A 79 4.15 11.72 17.07
CA TYR A 79 4.44 10.69 16.09
C TYR A 79 3.30 10.58 15.07
N ILE A 80 3.64 10.64 13.81
CA ILE A 80 2.65 10.71 12.73
C ILE A 80 2.94 9.62 11.70
N ALA A 81 1.91 8.85 11.37
CA ALA A 81 1.88 7.98 10.20
C ALA A 81 0.97 8.65 9.17
N PRO A 82 1.50 9.02 8.00
CA PRO A 82 0.70 9.73 6.99
C PRO A 82 -0.37 8.84 6.37
N SER A 83 -1.33 9.46 5.71
CA SER A 83 -2.40 8.75 5.02
C SER A 83 -1.85 7.81 3.94
N PRO A 84 -2.31 6.55 3.87
CA PRO A 84 -1.91 5.63 2.82
C PRO A 84 -2.68 5.84 1.51
N GLY A 85 -3.60 6.79 1.46
CA GLY A 85 -4.47 6.98 0.32
C GLY A 85 -5.54 5.87 0.21
N SER A 86 -5.92 5.55 -1.02
CA SER A 86 -6.98 4.57 -1.29
C SER A 86 -6.54 3.11 -1.22
N SER A 87 -5.26 2.84 -0.97
CA SER A 87 -4.72 1.47 -0.90
C SER A 87 -5.15 0.71 0.34
N VAL A 88 -5.66 1.40 1.35
CA VAL A 88 -6.14 0.83 2.61
C VAL A 88 -7.64 1.07 2.73
N SER A 89 -8.40 0.01 2.94
CA SER A 89 -9.86 0.10 3.13
C SER A 89 -10.25 0.21 4.59
N ALA A 90 -9.44 -0.37 5.50
CA ALA A 90 -9.67 -0.32 6.94
C ALA A 90 -8.36 -0.40 7.69
N CYS A 91 -8.26 0.29 8.80
CA CYS A 91 -7.11 0.28 9.68
C CYS A 91 -7.57 0.55 11.12
N THR A 92 -7.09 -0.25 12.06
CA THR A 92 -7.45 -0.11 13.47
C THR A 92 -6.23 -0.31 14.35
N VAL A 93 -6.05 0.55 15.33
CA VAL A 93 -5.06 0.41 16.41
C VAL A 93 -5.80 0.06 17.69
N SER A 94 -5.38 -0.99 18.35
CA SER A 94 -5.99 -1.45 19.60
C SER A 94 -4.96 -2.16 20.48
N ASP A 95 -5.37 -2.44 21.72
CA ASP A 95 -4.67 -3.35 22.62
C ASP A 95 -5.70 -4.34 23.15
N SER A 96 -6.02 -5.34 22.33
CA SER A 96 -7.11 -6.27 22.60
C SER A 96 -6.82 -7.24 23.72
N ASN A 97 -5.56 -7.51 24.01
CA ASN A 97 -5.13 -8.41 25.06
C ASN A 97 -4.67 -7.69 26.35
N ASN A 98 -4.69 -6.37 26.36
CA ASN A 98 -4.28 -5.51 27.47
C ASN A 98 -2.84 -5.77 27.96
N ASP A 99 -1.94 -6.07 27.05
CA ASP A 99 -0.52 -6.27 27.39
C ASP A 99 0.32 -4.98 27.32
N GLY A 100 -0.30 -3.87 26.96
CA GLY A 100 0.38 -2.58 26.80
C GLY A 100 1.10 -2.45 25.46
N ILE A 101 0.97 -3.42 24.56
CA ILE A 101 1.59 -3.40 23.25
C ILE A 101 0.51 -3.10 22.21
N PRO A 102 0.69 -2.02 21.41
CA PRO A 102 -0.31 -1.71 20.40
C PRO A 102 -0.36 -2.76 19.30
N GLU A 103 -1.56 -3.16 18.96
CA GLU A 103 -1.85 -4.04 17.83
C GLU A 103 -2.43 -3.23 16.69
N VAL A 104 -1.91 -3.41 15.50
CA VAL A 104 -2.36 -2.71 14.29
C VAL A 104 -2.91 -3.73 13.32
N SER A 105 -4.13 -3.52 12.89
CA SER A 105 -4.77 -4.32 11.84
C SER A 105 -5.08 -3.42 10.66
N VAL A 106 -4.54 -3.77 9.49
CA VAL A 106 -4.76 -3.03 8.24
C VAL A 106 -5.32 -3.97 7.19
N THR A 107 -6.41 -3.56 6.58
CA THR A 107 -6.99 -4.28 5.44
C THR A 107 -6.72 -3.49 4.17
N SER A 108 -6.10 -4.13 3.19
CA SER A 108 -5.84 -3.52 1.89
C SER A 108 -7.14 -3.34 1.11
N ARG A 109 -7.09 -2.49 0.08
CA ARG A 109 -8.22 -2.32 -0.84
C ARG A 109 -8.65 -3.63 -1.49
N LEU A 110 -7.74 -4.56 -1.65
CA LEU A 110 -7.99 -5.88 -2.25
C LEU A 110 -8.52 -6.92 -1.25
N GLY A 111 -8.65 -6.54 0.02
CA GLY A 111 -9.23 -7.40 1.05
C GLY A 111 -8.24 -8.18 1.90
N THR A 112 -6.93 -8.04 1.68
CA THR A 112 -5.91 -8.70 2.48
C THR A 112 -5.72 -7.96 3.80
N THR A 113 -5.74 -8.68 4.91
CA THR A 113 -5.56 -8.12 6.25
C THR A 113 -4.17 -8.43 6.78
N TYR A 114 -3.48 -7.40 7.23
CA TYR A 114 -2.18 -7.49 7.91
C TYR A 114 -2.35 -7.09 9.36
N THR A 115 -1.89 -7.94 10.27
CA THR A 115 -1.94 -7.67 11.72
C THR A 115 -0.53 -7.65 12.26
N LEU A 116 -0.17 -6.59 12.96
CA LEU A 116 1.11 -6.44 13.64
C LEU A 116 0.87 -6.30 15.13
N PRO A 117 1.75 -6.92 15.94
CA PRO A 117 1.66 -6.76 17.40
C PRO A 117 2.03 -5.37 17.85
#